data_c5f32dce9c6abff4b4bf2191e22282a4
#
_entry.id   c5f32dce9c6abff4b4bf2191e22282a4
#
_cell.length_a   1.000
_cell.length_b   1.000
_cell.length_c   1.000
_cell.angle_alpha   90.00
_cell.angle_beta   90.00
_cell.angle_gamma   90.00
#
_symmetry.space_group_name_H-M   'P 1'
#
loop_
_entity.id
_entity.type
_entity.pdbx_description
1 polymer ?
#
loop_
_entity_poly.entity_id
_entity_poly.type
_entity_poly.pdbx_seq_one_letter_code
_entity_poly.pdbx_strand_id
1 'polypeptide(L)'
;ALIIGAGGVAGVVIHKCCQNSEVFTDICIASRTKSKCDKFKEELQDKTKTNITTAQVNADNVPELVALMKEYKPDICINVALPYQDLHIMDACLECKVDYVDTANYEPEDTAKFEYKWQWAYRERFEKAGITALLGSGFDPGVTGVFCAYAQKHYFDEINYIDILDCNGGDHGYPFATNFNPEINIREVSAKGSYIQDGKWVETEPMEIKRVYNFDQVGEKDMYLLHHEELESLALNIKGIKRIRFFMTFGQSYLTHMKCLENVGMLRTDPVE
;
A
#
# COMPACT_ATOMS: atom_id res chain seq x y z
N ALA A 1 19.59 4.17 0.67
CA ALA A 1 18.21 4.02 1.15
C ALA A 1 18.11 3.01 2.29
N LEU A 2 17.20 3.26 3.26
CA LEU A 2 16.82 2.28 4.28
C LEU A 2 15.46 1.71 3.92
N ILE A 3 15.39 0.39 3.72
CA ILE A 3 14.15 -0.32 3.36
C ILE A 3 13.64 -1.07 4.59
N ILE A 4 12.48 -0.68 5.11
CA ILE A 4 11.84 -1.32 6.26
C ILE A 4 10.79 -2.31 5.76
N GLY A 5 11.05 -3.59 5.95
CA GLY A 5 10.23 -4.71 5.50
C GLY A 5 11.03 -5.73 4.71
N ALA A 6 10.60 -7.00 4.75
CA ALA A 6 11.22 -8.12 4.02
C ALA A 6 10.16 -9.14 3.57
N GLY A 7 9.00 -8.65 3.15
CA GLY A 7 7.90 -9.40 2.57
C GLY A 7 7.91 -9.40 1.04
N GLY A 8 6.77 -9.77 0.44
CA GLY A 8 6.63 -9.84 -1.03
C GLY A 8 6.84 -8.49 -1.72
N VAL A 9 6.17 -7.43 -1.24
CA VAL A 9 6.33 -6.07 -1.77
C VAL A 9 7.76 -5.58 -1.60
N ALA A 10 8.37 -5.82 -0.42
CA ALA A 10 9.77 -5.49 -0.18
C ALA A 10 10.71 -6.16 -1.20
N GLY A 11 10.45 -7.41 -1.57
CA GLY A 11 11.21 -8.10 -2.61
C GLY A 11 11.21 -7.33 -3.93
N VAL A 12 10.05 -6.87 -4.38
CA VAL A 12 9.95 -6.08 -5.61
C VAL A 12 10.75 -4.78 -5.51
N VAL A 13 10.56 -4.04 -4.40
CA VAL A 13 11.27 -2.77 -4.16
C VAL A 13 12.78 -2.97 -4.13
N ILE A 14 13.28 -3.96 -3.38
CA ILE A 14 14.70 -4.27 -3.28
C ILE A 14 15.29 -4.59 -4.66
N HIS A 15 14.62 -5.45 -5.44
CA HIS A 15 15.06 -5.77 -6.79
C HIS A 15 15.10 -4.52 -7.69
N LYS A 16 14.10 -3.63 -7.60
CA LYS A 16 14.06 -2.39 -8.40
C LYS A 16 15.13 -1.39 -7.98
N CYS A 17 15.41 -1.25 -6.69
CA CYS A 17 16.55 -0.45 -6.22
C CYS A 17 17.87 -1.00 -6.76
N CYS A 18 18.08 -2.32 -6.71
CA CYS A 18 19.26 -2.97 -7.24
C CYS A 18 19.42 -2.85 -8.76
N GLN A 19 18.30 -2.75 -9.52
CA GLN A 19 18.32 -2.51 -10.96
C GLN A 19 18.68 -1.06 -11.31
N ASN A 20 18.54 -0.12 -10.38
CA ASN A 20 18.83 1.31 -10.55
C ASN A 20 19.99 1.71 -9.63
N SER A 21 21.10 0.97 -9.72
CA SER A 21 22.28 1.12 -8.86
C SER A 21 23.02 2.46 -9.01
N GLU A 22 22.75 3.22 -10.07
CA GLU A 22 23.25 4.58 -10.26
C GLU A 22 22.55 5.59 -9.34
N VAL A 23 21.33 5.27 -8.86
CA VAL A 23 20.56 6.07 -7.91
C VAL A 23 20.68 5.48 -6.51
N PHE A 24 20.47 4.18 -6.39
CA PHE A 24 20.53 3.44 -5.12
C PHE A 24 21.89 2.75 -4.97
N THR A 25 22.93 3.55 -4.71
CA THR A 25 24.29 3.06 -4.55
C THR A 25 24.45 2.15 -3.34
N ASP A 26 23.72 2.46 -2.27
CA ASP A 26 23.71 1.74 -1.01
C ASP A 26 22.29 1.53 -0.52
N ILE A 27 21.96 0.29 -0.13
CA ILE A 27 20.70 -0.03 0.54
C ILE A 27 20.94 -0.80 1.83
N CYS A 28 20.15 -0.50 2.86
CA CYS A 28 20.04 -1.32 4.06
C CYS A 28 18.65 -1.93 4.11
N ILE A 29 18.56 -3.25 4.13
CA ILE A 29 17.30 -3.98 4.26
C ILE A 29 17.11 -4.33 5.73
N ALA A 30 16.03 -3.87 6.35
CA ALA A 30 15.80 -4.07 7.77
C ALA A 30 14.41 -4.62 8.06
N SER A 31 14.31 -5.58 8.95
CA SER A 31 13.05 -6.14 9.43
C SER A 31 13.22 -6.83 10.79
N ARG A 32 12.10 -7.24 11.42
CA ARG A 32 12.14 -8.05 12.66
C ARG A 32 12.85 -9.38 12.47
N THR A 33 12.84 -9.94 11.26
CA THR A 33 13.45 -11.22 10.92
C THR A 33 14.66 -10.99 10.01
N LYS A 34 15.82 -10.74 10.60
CA LYS A 34 17.07 -10.44 9.86
C LYS A 34 17.39 -11.48 8.78
N SER A 35 17.14 -12.77 9.04
CA SER A 35 17.41 -13.84 8.08
C SER A 35 16.62 -13.70 6.75
N LYS A 36 15.47 -13.02 6.73
CA LYS A 36 14.77 -12.70 5.49
C LYS A 36 15.50 -11.61 4.70
N CYS A 37 16.07 -10.63 5.41
CA CYS A 37 16.90 -9.58 4.79
C CYS A 37 18.19 -10.17 4.20
N ASP A 38 18.83 -11.06 4.95
CA ASP A 38 20.07 -11.73 4.54
C ASP A 38 19.87 -12.56 3.25
N LYS A 39 18.72 -13.22 3.09
CA LYS A 39 18.37 -13.93 1.84
C LYS A 39 18.35 -13.01 0.63
N PHE A 40 17.75 -11.83 0.72
CA PHE A 40 17.76 -10.85 -0.38
C PHE A 40 19.17 -10.40 -0.71
N LYS A 41 20.01 -10.18 0.31
CA LYS A 41 21.40 -9.84 0.10
C LYS A 41 22.15 -10.98 -0.60
N GLU A 42 22.05 -12.22 -0.14
CA GLU A 42 22.67 -13.40 -0.75
C GLU A 42 22.24 -13.59 -2.21
N GLU A 43 20.96 -13.35 -2.51
CA GLU A 43 20.40 -13.49 -3.86
C GLU A 43 20.91 -12.43 -4.83
N LEU A 44 21.13 -11.20 -4.38
CA LEU A 44 21.31 -10.03 -5.23
C LEU A 44 22.71 -9.44 -5.25
N GLN A 45 23.53 -9.63 -4.19
CA GLN A 45 24.84 -8.97 -4.05
C GLN A 45 25.78 -9.17 -5.25
N ASP A 46 25.72 -10.34 -5.91
CA ASP A 46 26.56 -10.66 -7.07
C ASP A 46 25.92 -10.27 -8.41
N LYS A 47 24.69 -9.71 -8.38
CA LYS A 47 23.91 -9.35 -9.56
C LYS A 47 23.71 -7.84 -9.71
N THR A 48 24.17 -7.06 -8.76
CA THR A 48 24.01 -5.61 -8.74
C THR A 48 25.31 -4.90 -8.37
N LYS A 49 25.38 -3.62 -8.69
CA LYS A 49 26.44 -2.71 -8.20
C LYS A 49 26.03 -2.01 -6.90
N THR A 50 24.78 -2.13 -6.49
CA THR A 50 24.29 -1.59 -5.21
C THR A 50 24.94 -2.32 -4.05
N ASN A 51 25.51 -1.60 -3.10
CA ASN A 51 26.01 -2.18 -1.86
C ASN A 51 24.83 -2.52 -0.95
N ILE A 52 24.69 -3.80 -0.58
CA ILE A 52 23.58 -4.28 0.23
C ILE A 52 24.06 -4.60 1.65
N THR A 53 23.47 -3.92 2.62
CA THR A 53 23.61 -4.24 4.06
C THR A 53 22.29 -4.72 4.62
N THR A 54 22.32 -5.38 5.77
CA THR A 54 21.11 -5.89 6.43
C THR A 54 21.13 -5.58 7.92
N ALA A 55 19.97 -5.32 8.49
CA ALA A 55 19.81 -5.06 9.91
C ALA A 55 18.57 -5.78 10.48
N GLN A 56 18.57 -5.96 11.79
CA GLN A 56 17.36 -6.31 12.52
C GLN A 56 16.78 -5.06 13.16
N VAL A 57 15.48 -4.84 13.02
CA VAL A 57 14.77 -3.72 13.65
C VAL A 57 13.31 -4.10 13.91
N ASN A 58 12.80 -3.70 15.05
CA ASN A 58 11.36 -3.70 15.30
C ASN A 58 10.79 -2.33 14.91
N ALA A 59 9.98 -2.29 13.86
CA ALA A 59 9.38 -1.05 13.35
C ALA A 59 8.31 -0.44 14.27
N ASP A 60 7.86 -1.17 15.29
CA ASP A 60 7.01 -0.63 16.37
C ASP A 60 7.82 0.12 17.45
N ASN A 61 9.16 0.04 17.38
CA ASN A 61 10.07 0.64 18.36
C ASN A 61 10.81 1.84 17.75
N VAL A 62 10.27 3.04 17.94
CA VAL A 62 10.88 4.27 17.43
C VAL A 62 12.35 4.46 17.85
N PRO A 63 12.75 4.23 19.11
CA PRO A 63 14.16 4.26 19.49
C PRO A 63 15.09 3.34 18.70
N GLU A 64 14.67 2.12 18.36
CA GLU A 64 15.45 1.19 17.53
C GLU A 64 15.59 1.72 16.10
N LEU A 65 14.50 2.23 15.52
CA LEU A 65 14.50 2.85 14.19
C LEU A 65 15.44 4.05 14.14
N VAL A 66 15.38 4.92 15.15
CA VAL A 66 16.26 6.10 15.27
C VAL A 66 17.72 5.68 15.40
N ALA A 67 18.02 4.67 16.21
CA ALA A 67 19.39 4.16 16.36
C ALA A 67 19.93 3.65 15.02
N LEU A 68 19.14 2.86 14.29
CA LEU A 68 19.51 2.34 12.97
C LEU A 68 19.70 3.48 11.95
N MET A 69 18.81 4.46 11.91
CA MET A 69 18.92 5.61 11.01
C MET A 69 20.16 6.47 11.32
N LYS A 70 20.49 6.67 12.60
CA LYS A 70 21.70 7.40 13.01
C LYS A 70 22.99 6.65 12.65
N GLU A 71 22.97 5.32 12.73
CA GLU A 71 24.10 4.47 12.33
C GLU A 71 24.29 4.44 10.81
N TYR A 72 23.20 4.16 10.08
CA TYR A 72 23.26 3.97 8.64
C TYR A 72 23.24 5.28 7.84
N LYS A 73 22.60 6.33 8.36
CA LYS A 73 22.47 7.67 7.77
C LYS A 73 21.84 7.64 6.36
N PRO A 74 20.65 7.08 6.19
CA PRO A 74 20.01 7.05 4.90
C PRO A 74 19.52 8.44 4.47
N ASP A 75 19.48 8.71 3.17
CA ASP A 75 18.81 9.88 2.61
C ASP A 75 17.28 9.69 2.60
N ILE A 76 16.83 8.45 2.38
CA ILE A 76 15.42 8.09 2.28
C ILE A 76 15.12 6.77 3.01
N CYS A 77 14.00 6.75 3.71
CA CYS A 77 13.40 5.55 4.30
C CYS A 77 12.23 5.07 3.43
N ILE A 78 12.33 3.87 2.89
CA ILE A 78 11.29 3.21 2.10
C ILE A 78 10.57 2.21 3.00
N ASN A 79 9.35 2.54 3.37
CA ASN A 79 8.52 1.71 4.22
C ASN A 79 7.68 0.76 3.37
N VAL A 80 7.94 -0.53 3.49
CA VAL A 80 7.19 -1.64 2.90
C VAL A 80 6.88 -2.70 3.96
N ALA A 81 6.76 -2.26 5.20
CA ALA A 81 6.27 -3.03 6.34
C ALA A 81 4.73 -3.11 6.30
N LEU A 82 4.11 -3.55 7.38
CA LEU A 82 2.66 -3.48 7.50
C LEU A 82 2.21 -2.03 7.81
N PRO A 83 0.99 -1.64 7.42
CA PRO A 83 0.51 -0.26 7.58
C PRO A 83 0.47 0.21 9.04
N TYR A 84 0.40 -0.69 10.00
CA TYR A 84 0.40 -0.40 11.43
C TYR A 84 1.67 0.32 11.93
N GLN A 85 2.80 0.14 11.24
CA GLN A 85 4.10 0.71 11.60
C GLN A 85 4.36 2.10 11.02
N ASP A 86 3.54 2.59 10.10
CA ASP A 86 3.80 3.81 9.34
C ASP A 86 4.11 5.02 10.23
N LEU A 87 3.28 5.28 11.24
CA LEU A 87 3.45 6.46 12.10
C LEU A 87 4.73 6.38 12.95
N HIS A 88 5.11 5.18 13.42
CA HIS A 88 6.36 4.98 14.15
C HIS A 88 7.58 5.24 13.26
N ILE A 89 7.52 4.79 12.00
CA ILE A 89 8.61 5.02 11.04
C ILE A 89 8.67 6.50 10.67
N MET A 90 7.52 7.18 10.47
CA MET A 90 7.46 8.62 10.22
C MET A 90 8.02 9.43 11.40
N ASP A 91 7.76 9.04 12.65
CA ASP A 91 8.34 9.67 13.84
C ASP A 91 9.87 9.53 13.86
N ALA A 92 10.40 8.35 13.52
CA ALA A 92 11.84 8.13 13.42
C ALA A 92 12.48 8.96 12.29
N CYS A 93 11.82 9.04 11.13
CA CYS A 93 12.25 9.88 10.01
C CYS A 93 12.32 11.36 10.40
N LEU A 94 11.32 11.87 11.13
CA LEU A 94 11.32 13.24 11.64
C LEU A 94 12.49 13.50 12.59
N GLU A 95 12.75 12.60 13.54
CA GLU A 95 13.87 12.76 14.48
C GLU A 95 15.22 12.78 13.77
N CYS A 96 15.38 11.93 12.74
CA CYS A 96 16.63 11.78 12.01
C CYS A 96 16.75 12.70 10.79
N LYS A 97 15.70 13.42 10.41
CA LYS A 97 15.60 14.24 9.20
C LYS A 97 15.84 13.43 7.92
N VAL A 98 15.18 12.31 7.79
CA VAL A 98 15.24 11.39 6.65
C VAL A 98 13.94 11.51 5.86
N ASP A 99 14.02 11.55 4.54
CA ASP A 99 12.84 11.52 3.69
C ASP A 99 12.11 10.18 3.81
N TYR A 100 10.79 10.19 3.64
CA TYR A 100 9.93 9.03 3.84
C TYR A 100 9.12 8.70 2.57
N VAL A 101 8.98 7.42 2.26
CA VAL A 101 8.05 6.93 1.25
C VAL A 101 7.43 5.62 1.70
N ASP A 102 6.13 5.45 1.45
CA ASP A 102 5.40 4.20 1.66
C ASP A 102 4.60 3.79 0.41
N THR A 103 3.92 2.65 0.48
CA THR A 103 3.15 2.07 -0.63
C THR A 103 1.65 1.98 -0.34
N ALA A 104 1.21 2.40 0.84
CA ALA A 104 -0.18 2.34 1.30
C ALA A 104 -0.43 3.45 2.33
N ASN A 105 -1.53 3.41 3.05
CA ASN A 105 -1.83 4.32 4.15
C ASN A 105 -1.69 3.62 5.51
N TYR A 106 -1.50 4.41 6.56
CA TYR A 106 -1.60 3.91 7.93
C TYR A 106 -2.99 3.35 8.24
N GLU A 107 -3.03 2.23 8.92
CA GLU A 107 -4.26 1.62 9.39
C GLU A 107 -4.16 1.27 10.88
N PRO A 108 -5.13 1.66 11.72
CA PRO A 108 -5.20 1.20 13.12
C PRO A 108 -5.39 -0.31 13.19
N GLU A 109 -4.71 -0.98 14.14
CA GLU A 109 -4.82 -2.44 14.29
C GLU A 109 -6.23 -2.90 14.68
N ASP A 110 -6.94 -2.08 15.46
CA ASP A 110 -8.26 -2.41 16.04
C ASP A 110 -9.44 -2.08 15.12
N THR A 111 -9.22 -1.33 14.06
CA THR A 111 -10.28 -0.84 13.19
C THR A 111 -9.83 -0.78 11.74
N ALA A 112 -10.53 -1.47 10.83
CA ALA A 112 -10.30 -1.35 9.40
C ALA A 112 -10.75 0.03 8.91
N LYS A 113 -9.79 0.93 8.70
CA LYS A 113 -10.03 2.30 8.20
C LYS A 113 -8.89 2.74 7.29
N PHE A 114 -9.16 2.73 6.02
CA PHE A 114 -8.24 3.12 4.95
C PHE A 114 -8.33 4.63 4.70
N GLU A 115 -7.65 5.44 5.54
CA GLU A 115 -7.73 6.90 5.51
C GLU A 115 -6.34 7.54 5.68
N TYR A 116 -6.00 8.52 4.86
CA TYR A 116 -4.73 9.26 4.98
C TYR A 116 -4.68 10.28 6.13
N LYS A 117 -5.78 10.58 6.80
CA LYS A 117 -5.86 11.63 7.83
C LYS A 117 -4.78 11.52 8.90
N TRP A 118 -4.39 10.30 9.27
CA TRP A 118 -3.38 10.03 10.30
C TRP A 118 -1.99 10.49 9.85
N GLN A 119 -1.63 10.21 8.62
CA GLN A 119 -0.35 10.59 8.03
C GLN A 119 -0.35 12.07 7.60
N TRP A 120 -1.46 12.60 7.10
CA TRP A 120 -1.58 14.04 6.79
C TRP A 120 -1.45 14.93 8.03
N ALA A 121 -1.77 14.42 9.22
CA ALA A 121 -1.53 15.13 10.47
C ALA A 121 -0.03 15.42 10.73
N TYR A 122 0.86 14.70 10.05
CA TYR A 122 2.32 14.93 10.12
C TYR A 122 2.81 16.06 9.21
N ARG A 123 1.99 16.59 8.32
CA ARG A 123 2.38 17.54 7.28
C ARG A 123 3.21 18.69 7.80
N GLU A 124 2.71 19.44 8.78
CA GLU A 124 3.44 20.59 9.31
C GLU A 124 4.77 20.23 9.98
N ARG A 125 4.85 19.03 10.57
CA ARG A 125 6.09 18.54 11.20
C ARG A 125 7.15 18.26 10.15
N PHE A 126 6.77 17.61 9.03
CA PHE A 126 7.67 17.34 7.90
C PHE A 126 8.10 18.63 7.20
N GLU A 127 7.17 19.55 6.95
CA GLU A 127 7.47 20.88 6.38
C GLU A 127 8.47 21.65 7.24
N LYS A 128 8.28 21.70 8.57
CA LYS A 128 9.20 22.36 9.51
C LYS A 128 10.57 21.67 9.58
N ALA A 129 10.61 20.36 9.44
CA ALA A 129 11.86 19.60 9.43
C ALA A 129 12.63 19.74 8.11
N GLY A 130 11.98 20.23 7.04
CA GLY A 130 12.54 20.37 5.70
C GLY A 130 12.76 19.03 5.00
N ILE A 131 11.93 18.04 5.29
CA ILE A 131 11.95 16.70 4.70
C ILE A 131 10.62 16.38 4.00
N THR A 132 10.65 15.42 3.11
CA THR A 132 9.49 15.00 2.30
C THR A 132 8.91 13.68 2.80
N ALA A 133 7.57 13.57 2.80
CA ALA A 133 6.87 12.31 2.87
C ALA A 133 6.07 12.10 1.58
N LEU A 134 6.37 11.03 0.86
CA LEU A 134 5.59 10.57 -0.29
C LEU A 134 4.74 9.39 0.14
N LEU A 135 3.44 9.61 0.22
CA LEU A 135 2.47 8.63 0.71
C LEU A 135 1.80 7.88 -0.44
N GLY A 136 1.56 6.59 -0.24
CA GLY A 136 0.83 5.76 -1.19
C GLY A 136 1.53 5.65 -2.55
N SER A 137 2.84 5.42 -2.58
CA SER A 137 3.62 5.25 -3.81
C SER A 137 3.72 3.78 -4.21
N GLY A 138 2.56 3.09 -4.22
CA GLY A 138 2.40 1.70 -4.63
C GLY A 138 1.83 1.57 -6.03
N PHE A 139 1.05 0.52 -6.24
CA PHE A 139 0.29 0.30 -7.47
C PHE A 139 -1.07 1.01 -7.37
N ASP A 140 -1.88 0.60 -6.44
CA ASP A 140 -3.10 1.23 -5.96
C ASP A 140 -3.06 1.26 -4.41
N PRO A 141 -2.83 2.42 -3.84
CA PRO A 141 -2.57 3.75 -4.43
C PRO A 141 -1.16 3.89 -5.04
N GLY A 142 -1.03 4.81 -5.97
CA GLY A 142 0.24 5.23 -6.57
C GLY A 142 0.18 5.33 -8.08
N VAL A 143 0.34 4.22 -8.81
CA VAL A 143 0.28 4.18 -10.28
C VAL A 143 -1.07 4.68 -10.80
N THR A 144 -2.18 4.38 -10.13
CA THR A 144 -3.52 4.89 -10.43
C THR A 144 -3.57 6.42 -10.42
N GLY A 145 -2.95 7.04 -9.42
CA GLY A 145 -2.80 8.51 -9.34
C GLY A 145 -1.96 9.08 -10.49
N VAL A 146 -0.85 8.41 -10.84
CA VAL A 146 0.01 8.81 -11.97
C VAL A 146 -0.74 8.70 -13.29
N PHE A 147 -1.54 7.65 -13.50
CA PHE A 147 -2.36 7.51 -14.71
C PHE A 147 -3.40 8.62 -14.82
N CYS A 148 -4.07 8.97 -13.73
CA CYS A 148 -5.03 10.07 -13.71
C CYS A 148 -4.35 11.42 -14.03
N ALA A 149 -3.20 11.71 -13.41
CA ALA A 149 -2.44 12.93 -13.67
C ALA A 149 -1.92 12.98 -15.13
N TYR A 150 -1.46 11.86 -15.66
CA TYR A 150 -1.02 11.76 -17.05
C TYR A 150 -2.18 11.96 -18.02
N ALA A 151 -3.33 11.35 -17.75
CA ALA A 151 -4.54 11.51 -18.56
C ALA A 151 -5.02 12.96 -18.58
N GLN A 152 -5.07 13.62 -17.41
CA GLN A 152 -5.41 15.03 -17.28
C GLN A 152 -4.48 15.93 -18.08
N LYS A 153 -3.17 15.63 -18.05
CA LYS A 153 -2.18 16.44 -18.74
C LYS A 153 -2.22 16.30 -20.27
N HIS A 154 -2.57 15.12 -20.77
CA HIS A 154 -2.33 14.79 -22.19
C HIS A 154 -3.59 14.49 -23.00
N TYR A 155 -4.71 14.13 -22.35
CA TYR A 155 -5.89 13.61 -23.07
C TYR A 155 -7.19 14.32 -22.74
N PHE A 156 -7.31 14.99 -21.61
CA PHE A 156 -8.57 15.60 -21.16
C PHE A 156 -8.37 17.04 -20.71
N ASP A 157 -9.25 17.92 -21.17
CA ASP A 157 -9.34 19.30 -20.66
C ASP A 157 -9.92 19.35 -19.24
N GLU A 158 -10.83 18.41 -18.94
CA GLU A 158 -11.47 18.24 -17.64
C GLU A 158 -11.80 16.77 -17.40
N ILE A 159 -11.52 16.27 -16.20
CA ILE A 159 -11.90 14.93 -15.75
C ILE A 159 -13.08 15.04 -14.78
N ASN A 160 -14.24 14.52 -15.19
CA ASN A 160 -15.46 14.54 -14.37
C ASN A 160 -15.74 13.18 -13.70
N TYR A 161 -15.30 12.08 -14.32
CA TYR A 161 -15.60 10.72 -13.88
C TYR A 161 -14.33 9.88 -13.91
N ILE A 162 -14.07 9.18 -12.80
CA ILE A 162 -12.99 8.19 -12.71
C ILE A 162 -13.58 6.89 -12.19
N ASP A 163 -13.39 5.81 -12.91
CA ASP A 163 -13.60 4.46 -12.43
C ASP A 163 -12.27 3.72 -12.50
N ILE A 164 -11.73 3.32 -11.35
CA ILE A 164 -10.55 2.48 -11.25
C ILE A 164 -11.02 1.04 -11.21
N LEU A 165 -10.52 0.21 -12.10
CA LEU A 165 -10.91 -1.18 -12.24
C LEU A 165 -9.67 -2.06 -12.05
N ASP A 166 -9.48 -2.59 -10.84
CA ASP A 166 -8.40 -3.52 -10.54
C ASP A 166 -8.80 -4.95 -10.92
N CYS A 167 -7.98 -5.59 -11.73
CA CYS A 167 -8.23 -6.93 -12.23
C CYS A 167 -7.05 -7.87 -12.01
N ASN A 168 -7.29 -8.93 -11.25
CA ASN A 168 -6.38 -10.03 -11.14
C ASN A 168 -6.76 -11.14 -12.14
N GLY A 169 -5.89 -11.36 -13.13
CA GLY A 169 -6.01 -12.44 -14.10
C GLY A 169 -5.15 -13.68 -13.78
N GLY A 170 -4.45 -13.68 -12.63
CA GLY A 170 -3.56 -14.77 -12.22
C GLY A 170 -4.29 -15.98 -11.62
N ASP A 171 -3.54 -17.06 -11.50
CA ASP A 171 -3.94 -18.29 -10.80
C ASP A 171 -2.81 -18.71 -9.86
N HIS A 172 -3.13 -18.93 -8.60
CA HIS A 172 -2.17 -19.36 -7.58
C HIS A 172 -2.04 -20.89 -7.47
N GLY A 173 -2.86 -21.64 -8.21
CA GLY A 173 -2.91 -23.10 -8.11
C GLY A 173 -3.54 -23.63 -6.82
N TYR A 174 -4.19 -22.77 -6.03
CA TYR A 174 -4.88 -23.13 -4.78
C TYR A 174 -6.35 -22.74 -4.82
N PRO A 175 -7.23 -23.52 -4.16
CA PRO A 175 -8.66 -23.19 -4.08
C PRO A 175 -8.94 -21.84 -3.41
N PHE A 176 -8.07 -21.43 -2.49
CA PHE A 176 -8.13 -20.15 -1.78
C PHE A 176 -6.73 -19.59 -1.62
N ALA A 177 -6.50 -18.37 -2.08
CA ALA A 177 -5.26 -17.64 -1.93
C ALA A 177 -5.50 -16.13 -2.02
N THR A 178 -4.59 -15.36 -1.46
CA THR A 178 -4.53 -13.89 -1.56
C THR A 178 -3.21 -13.47 -2.21
N ASN A 179 -3.18 -12.31 -2.87
CA ASN A 179 -1.97 -11.79 -3.52
C ASN A 179 -1.01 -11.11 -2.55
N PHE A 180 -1.53 -10.62 -1.43
CA PHE A 180 -0.78 -9.88 -0.41
C PHE A 180 -1.19 -10.37 0.99
N ASN A 181 -0.92 -9.59 2.03
CA ASN A 181 -1.22 -10.00 3.39
C ASN A 181 -2.69 -10.40 3.54
N PRO A 182 -2.99 -11.65 3.96
CA PRO A 182 -4.37 -12.14 4.06
C PRO A 182 -5.24 -11.33 5.01
N GLU A 183 -4.68 -10.83 6.12
CA GLU A 183 -5.41 -10.01 7.09
C GLU A 183 -5.86 -8.69 6.47
N ILE A 184 -4.96 -7.98 5.78
CA ILE A 184 -5.29 -6.71 5.11
C ILE A 184 -6.37 -6.94 4.04
N ASN A 185 -6.23 -8.00 3.24
CA ASN A 185 -7.23 -8.35 2.24
C ASN A 185 -8.61 -8.65 2.86
N ILE A 186 -8.66 -9.38 3.98
CA ILE A 186 -9.91 -9.67 4.70
C ILE A 186 -10.53 -8.36 5.22
N ARG A 187 -9.75 -7.47 5.81
CA ARG A 187 -10.21 -6.16 6.30
C ARG A 187 -10.82 -5.34 5.16
N GLU A 188 -10.15 -5.27 4.02
CA GLU A 188 -10.59 -4.55 2.84
C GLU A 188 -11.95 -5.02 2.32
N VAL A 189 -12.14 -6.32 2.11
CA VAL A 189 -13.41 -6.88 1.62
C VAL A 189 -14.52 -6.88 2.65
N SER A 190 -14.19 -6.80 3.94
CA SER A 190 -15.15 -6.76 5.05
C SER A 190 -15.53 -5.35 5.47
N ALA A 191 -14.78 -4.34 5.02
CA ALA A 191 -15.09 -2.94 5.29
C ALA A 191 -16.25 -2.45 4.40
N LYS A 192 -16.93 -1.39 4.87
CA LYS A 192 -17.90 -0.68 4.04
C LYS A 192 -17.22 -0.10 2.80
N GLY A 193 -17.86 -0.25 1.65
CA GLY A 193 -17.46 0.45 0.45
C GLY A 193 -17.78 1.94 0.54
N SER A 194 -17.03 2.76 -0.16
CA SER A 194 -17.42 4.17 -0.36
C SER A 194 -16.86 4.72 -1.66
N TYR A 195 -17.54 5.72 -2.19
CA TYR A 195 -17.17 6.41 -3.42
C TYR A 195 -17.65 7.86 -3.40
N ILE A 196 -17.16 8.66 -4.33
CA ILE A 196 -17.64 10.04 -4.47
C ILE A 196 -18.67 10.12 -5.58
N GLN A 197 -19.79 10.77 -5.28
CA GLN A 197 -20.84 11.12 -6.22
C GLN A 197 -21.28 12.58 -5.98
N ASP A 198 -21.18 13.41 -7.01
CA ASP A 198 -21.54 14.83 -6.99
C ASP A 198 -20.85 15.62 -5.84
N GLY A 199 -19.55 15.32 -5.64
CA GLY A 199 -18.72 15.95 -4.62
C GLY A 199 -19.00 15.49 -3.18
N LYS A 200 -19.76 14.41 -3.00
CA LYS A 200 -20.09 13.86 -1.67
C LYS A 200 -19.69 12.41 -1.59
N TRP A 201 -19.20 12.01 -0.42
CA TRP A 201 -19.00 10.62 -0.09
C TRP A 201 -20.32 9.88 0.05
N VAL A 202 -20.41 8.72 -0.59
CA VAL A 202 -21.53 7.77 -0.49
C VAL A 202 -21.00 6.48 0.06
N GLU A 203 -21.52 6.03 1.19
CA GLU A 203 -21.21 4.74 1.83
C GLU A 203 -22.09 3.62 1.26
N THR A 204 -21.55 2.41 1.22
CA THR A 204 -22.26 1.18 0.87
C THR A 204 -21.96 0.08 1.88
N GLU A 205 -22.79 -0.95 1.94
CA GLU A 205 -22.42 -2.15 2.67
C GLU A 205 -21.25 -2.88 1.97
N PRO A 206 -20.51 -3.73 2.70
CA PRO A 206 -19.39 -4.47 2.13
C PRO A 206 -19.83 -5.25 0.88
N MET A 207 -19.10 -5.09 -0.23
CA MET A 207 -19.32 -5.80 -1.48
C MET A 207 -20.73 -5.62 -2.10
N GLU A 208 -21.51 -4.61 -1.69
CA GLU A 208 -22.91 -4.41 -2.11
C GLU A 208 -23.05 -4.13 -3.61
N ILE A 209 -22.18 -3.29 -4.16
CA ILE A 209 -22.24 -2.92 -5.57
C ILE A 209 -21.35 -3.82 -6.39
N LYS A 210 -21.99 -4.71 -7.15
CA LYS A 210 -21.35 -5.63 -8.09
C LYS A 210 -21.57 -5.17 -9.53
N ARG A 211 -20.55 -5.33 -10.38
CA ARG A 211 -20.64 -5.14 -11.83
C ARG A 211 -19.87 -6.24 -12.55
N VAL A 212 -20.23 -6.47 -13.79
CA VAL A 212 -19.46 -7.30 -14.73
C VAL A 212 -18.72 -6.38 -15.68
N TYR A 213 -17.45 -6.66 -15.92
CA TYR A 213 -16.66 -5.96 -16.93
C TYR A 213 -15.84 -6.94 -17.75
N ASN A 214 -15.76 -6.70 -19.05
CA ASN A 214 -14.94 -7.50 -19.96
C ASN A 214 -13.57 -6.84 -20.10
N PHE A 215 -12.60 -7.35 -19.33
CA PHE A 215 -11.22 -6.86 -19.35
C PHE A 215 -10.50 -7.37 -20.59
N ASP A 216 -9.77 -6.48 -21.27
CA ASP A 216 -8.99 -6.86 -22.44
C ASP A 216 -8.00 -7.97 -22.09
N GLN A 217 -7.92 -9.01 -22.92
CA GLN A 217 -7.07 -10.21 -22.77
C GLN A 217 -7.37 -11.10 -21.53
N VAL A 218 -8.18 -10.66 -20.58
CA VAL A 218 -8.55 -11.43 -19.38
C VAL A 218 -9.98 -12.00 -19.48
N GLY A 219 -10.89 -11.28 -20.17
CA GLY A 219 -12.29 -11.66 -20.32
C GLY A 219 -13.20 -11.08 -19.22
N GLU A 220 -14.44 -11.57 -19.19
CA GLU A 220 -15.45 -11.12 -18.22
C GLU A 220 -15.08 -11.50 -16.79
N LYS A 221 -15.14 -10.52 -15.91
CA LYS A 221 -14.95 -10.68 -14.46
C LYS A 221 -16.03 -9.96 -13.70
N ASP A 222 -16.45 -10.56 -12.60
CA ASP A 222 -17.21 -9.88 -11.55
C ASP A 222 -16.27 -8.95 -10.80
N MET A 223 -16.67 -7.68 -10.66
CA MET A 223 -15.95 -6.69 -9.87
C MET A 223 -16.88 -6.05 -8.84
N TYR A 224 -16.31 -5.70 -7.70
CA TYR A 224 -17.05 -5.18 -6.54
C TYR A 224 -16.50 -3.82 -6.14
N LEU A 225 -17.41 -2.90 -5.81
CA LEU A 225 -17.03 -1.58 -5.32
C LEU A 225 -16.51 -1.69 -3.89
N LEU A 226 -15.32 -1.14 -3.68
CA LEU A 226 -14.68 -1.01 -2.38
C LEU A 226 -14.38 0.47 -2.11
N HIS A 227 -14.12 0.82 -0.85
CA HIS A 227 -13.34 2.01 -0.55
C HIS A 227 -11.87 1.73 -0.86
N HIS A 228 -11.18 2.70 -1.43
CA HIS A 228 -9.74 2.64 -1.61
C HIS A 228 -9.13 4.03 -1.41
N GLU A 229 -7.95 4.09 -0.82
CA GLU A 229 -7.40 5.33 -0.29
C GLU A 229 -7.04 6.38 -1.35
N GLU A 230 -6.68 5.98 -2.57
CA GLU A 230 -6.39 6.94 -3.63
C GLU A 230 -7.60 7.81 -4.02
N LEU A 231 -8.82 7.35 -3.70
CA LEU A 231 -10.02 8.15 -3.93
C LEU A 231 -9.95 9.50 -3.19
N GLU A 232 -9.35 9.52 -1.98
CA GLU A 232 -9.16 10.75 -1.21
C GLU A 232 -8.21 11.72 -1.92
N SER A 233 -7.04 11.24 -2.33
CA SER A 233 -6.02 12.08 -2.98
C SER A 233 -6.47 12.57 -4.35
N LEU A 234 -7.15 11.73 -5.14
CA LEU A 234 -7.70 12.11 -6.45
C LEU A 234 -8.79 13.16 -6.32
N ALA A 235 -9.69 13.02 -5.34
CA ALA A 235 -10.75 13.99 -5.07
C ALA A 235 -10.21 15.37 -4.68
N LEU A 236 -9.11 15.42 -3.94
CA LEU A 236 -8.50 16.68 -3.50
C LEU A 236 -7.74 17.38 -4.64
N ASN A 237 -7.14 16.62 -5.56
CA ASN A 237 -6.20 17.16 -6.52
C ASN A 237 -6.76 17.33 -7.95
N ILE A 238 -7.80 16.61 -8.32
CA ILE A 238 -8.44 16.73 -9.63
C ILE A 238 -9.70 17.58 -9.52
N LYS A 239 -9.67 18.77 -10.12
CA LYS A 239 -10.80 19.70 -10.12
C LYS A 239 -11.89 19.22 -11.08
N GLY A 240 -13.15 19.49 -10.73
CA GLY A 240 -14.30 19.18 -11.60
C GLY A 240 -14.85 17.76 -11.44
N ILE A 241 -14.29 16.98 -10.55
CA ILE A 241 -14.72 15.60 -10.27
C ILE A 241 -16.17 15.57 -9.80
N LYS A 242 -16.99 14.77 -10.50
CA LYS A 242 -18.37 14.46 -10.15
C LYS A 242 -18.51 13.08 -9.53
N ARG A 243 -17.69 12.10 -9.97
CA ARG A 243 -17.70 10.75 -9.43
C ARG A 243 -16.32 10.11 -9.50
N ILE A 244 -15.94 9.45 -8.41
CA ILE A 244 -14.77 8.56 -8.37
C ILE A 244 -15.19 7.25 -7.71
N ARG A 245 -14.86 6.12 -8.33
CA ARG A 245 -15.13 4.77 -7.81
C ARG A 245 -13.94 3.86 -8.00
N PHE A 246 -13.75 2.95 -7.06
CA PHE A 246 -12.79 1.86 -7.16
C PHE A 246 -13.53 0.51 -7.17
N PHE A 247 -13.12 -0.37 -8.06
CA PHE A 247 -13.65 -1.71 -8.18
C PHE A 247 -12.50 -2.70 -8.23
N MET A 248 -12.61 -3.80 -7.50
CA MET A 248 -11.67 -4.91 -7.52
C MET A 248 -12.37 -6.21 -7.91
N THR A 249 -11.65 -7.07 -8.62
CA THR A 249 -12.16 -8.39 -9.03
C THR A 249 -11.82 -9.45 -8.00
N PHE A 250 -12.76 -10.36 -7.75
CA PHE A 250 -12.56 -11.52 -6.89
C PHE A 250 -13.02 -12.78 -7.59
N GLY A 251 -12.24 -13.86 -7.46
CA GLY A 251 -12.64 -15.17 -7.96
C GLY A 251 -13.80 -15.77 -7.18
N GLN A 252 -14.71 -16.50 -7.84
CA GLN A 252 -15.87 -17.09 -7.18
C GLN A 252 -15.48 -18.10 -6.08
N SER A 253 -14.37 -18.82 -6.25
CA SER A 253 -13.83 -19.70 -5.20
C SER A 253 -13.44 -18.91 -3.95
N TYR A 254 -12.73 -17.79 -4.12
CA TYR A 254 -12.37 -16.89 -3.01
C TYR A 254 -13.61 -16.43 -2.24
N LEU A 255 -14.62 -15.89 -2.92
CA LEU A 255 -15.84 -15.39 -2.31
C LEU A 255 -16.61 -16.49 -1.56
N THR A 256 -16.62 -17.71 -2.09
CA THR A 256 -17.26 -18.86 -1.46
C THR A 256 -16.57 -19.23 -0.13
N HIS A 257 -15.24 -19.26 -0.12
CA HIS A 257 -14.48 -19.53 1.11
C HIS A 257 -14.65 -18.42 2.13
N MET A 258 -14.57 -17.15 1.70
CA MET A 258 -14.78 -16.00 2.59
C MET A 258 -16.16 -16.04 3.23
N LYS A 259 -17.21 -16.35 2.45
CA LYS A 259 -18.58 -16.47 2.99
C LYS A 259 -18.71 -17.64 3.99
N CYS A 260 -18.03 -18.74 3.73
CA CYS A 260 -17.98 -19.86 4.68
C CYS A 260 -17.31 -19.45 6.01
N LEU A 261 -16.15 -18.79 5.94
CA LEU A 261 -15.43 -18.32 7.14
C LEU A 261 -16.24 -17.30 7.93
N GLU A 262 -16.93 -16.39 7.25
CA GLU A 262 -17.85 -15.45 7.88
C GLU A 262 -18.98 -16.17 8.61
N ASN A 263 -19.65 -17.11 7.94
CA ASN A 263 -20.80 -17.84 8.50
C ASN A 263 -20.45 -18.69 9.73
N VAL A 264 -19.22 -19.19 9.82
CA VAL A 264 -18.73 -19.95 11.00
C VAL A 264 -18.04 -19.06 12.03
N GLY A 265 -18.04 -17.74 11.85
CA GLY A 265 -17.50 -16.76 12.79
C GLY A 265 -15.97 -16.68 12.83
N MET A 266 -15.26 -17.21 11.83
CA MET A 266 -13.79 -17.20 11.80
C MET A 266 -13.20 -15.87 11.33
N LEU A 267 -14.03 -14.94 10.84
CA LEU A 267 -13.60 -13.57 10.50
C LEU A 267 -13.84 -12.57 11.66
N ARG A 268 -14.23 -13.04 12.82
CA ARG A 268 -14.43 -12.22 14.02
C ARG A 268 -13.08 -11.78 14.58
N THR A 269 -13.06 -10.56 15.15
CA THR A 269 -11.89 -9.96 15.80
C THR A 269 -12.03 -9.92 17.33
N ASP A 270 -13.21 -10.25 17.87
CA ASP A 270 -13.44 -10.35 19.30
C ASP A 270 -12.83 -11.66 19.86
N PRO A 271 -12.39 -11.67 21.13
CA PRO A 271 -11.87 -12.87 21.77
C PRO A 271 -12.90 -14.01 21.75
N VAL A 272 -12.44 -15.22 21.44
CA VAL A 272 -13.25 -16.44 21.47
C VAL A 272 -12.80 -17.26 22.68
N GLU A 273 -13.76 -17.61 23.57
CA GLU A 273 -13.54 -18.51 24.71
C GLU A 273 -13.52 -19.97 24.28
#